data_8c78fe5217d2660520dbdbe9bded34d1
#
_entry.id   8c78fe5217d2660520dbdbe9bded34d1
#
_cell.length_a   1.000
_cell.length_b   1.000
_cell.length_c   1.000
_cell.angle_alpha   90.00
_cell.angle_beta   90.00
_cell.angle_gamma   90.00
#
_symmetry.space_group_name_H-M   'P 1'
#
loop_
_entity.id
_entity.type
_entity.pdbx_description
1 polymer ?
#
loop_
_entity_poly.entity_id
_entity_poly.type
_entity_poly.pdbx_seq_one_letter_code
_entity_poly.pdbx_strand_id
1 'polypeptide(L)'
;LQITLSNVESQLRNFTRLEKISLQLFNLSLGIPIENPSSLSDKLDVLATQHTDLSLVANSLEITQNVDYKLVLNLNEQRALELKLAKSRALPTLNSFINYGSNAFSDSFTFLNGSQQWFNSSVLGVDLRIPIFSSFRRDASTKRAKIALLKSQTQLLEASEGIRLQWEQAKSSFVMALENHRTAQDNLGLATRIAQKNELKFKAGLAGSFDLRQAQLQLYTAQQTYLEAMVNVINEKTNLAQILNQ
;
A
#
# COMPACT_ATOMS: atom_id res chain seq x y z
N LEU A 1 11.65 16.57 -43.19
CA LEU A 1 10.24 16.16 -43.16
C LEU A 1 10.07 14.65 -43.00
N GLN A 2 10.68 13.80 -43.86
CA GLN A 2 10.57 12.33 -43.75
C GLN A 2 11.06 11.78 -42.42
N ILE A 3 12.22 12.23 -41.91
CA ILE A 3 12.77 11.81 -40.60
C ILE A 3 11.78 12.16 -39.48
N THR A 4 11.24 13.38 -39.51
CA THR A 4 10.28 13.83 -38.47
C THR A 4 8.99 13.01 -38.51
N LEU A 5 8.48 12.73 -39.71
CA LEU A 5 7.29 11.90 -39.89
C LEU A 5 7.52 10.48 -39.35
N SER A 6 8.65 9.85 -39.76
CA SER A 6 9.01 8.50 -39.29
C SER A 6 9.14 8.42 -37.77
N ASN A 7 9.71 9.45 -37.11
CA ASN A 7 9.81 9.52 -35.67
C ASN A 7 8.43 9.63 -35.01
N VAL A 8 7.52 10.47 -35.54
CA VAL A 8 6.17 10.63 -34.99
C VAL A 8 5.35 9.33 -35.16
N GLU A 9 5.46 8.68 -36.31
CA GLU A 9 4.82 7.37 -36.56
C GLU A 9 5.35 6.29 -35.59
N SER A 10 6.65 6.28 -35.34
CA SER A 10 7.26 5.36 -34.37
C SER A 10 6.76 5.61 -32.92
N GLN A 11 6.66 6.89 -32.54
CA GLN A 11 6.09 7.27 -31.25
C GLN A 11 4.62 6.87 -31.16
N LEU A 12 3.82 7.11 -32.19
CA LEU A 12 2.41 6.71 -32.23
C LEU A 12 2.25 5.20 -32.01
N ARG A 13 3.02 4.38 -32.75
CA ARG A 13 3.01 2.91 -32.56
C ARG A 13 3.38 2.52 -31.13
N ASN A 14 4.37 3.19 -30.53
CA ASN A 14 4.76 2.92 -29.15
C ASN A 14 3.64 3.29 -28.15
N PHE A 15 3.01 4.45 -28.30
CA PHE A 15 1.89 4.85 -27.44
C PHE A 15 0.69 3.93 -27.56
N THR A 16 0.33 3.51 -28.76
CA THR A 16 -0.76 2.53 -28.98
C THR A 16 -0.47 1.19 -28.30
N ARG A 17 0.81 0.75 -28.33
CA ARG A 17 1.24 -0.45 -27.62
C ARG A 17 1.16 -0.27 -26.09
N LEU A 18 1.60 0.88 -25.56
CA LEU A 18 1.55 1.19 -24.13
C LEU A 18 0.11 1.30 -23.63
N GLU A 19 -0.78 1.93 -24.39
CA GLU A 19 -2.21 2.01 -24.11
C GLU A 19 -2.81 0.62 -23.91
N LYS A 20 -2.56 -0.30 -24.88
CA LYS A 20 -3.03 -1.69 -24.79
C LYS A 20 -2.52 -2.38 -23.52
N ILE A 21 -1.23 -2.25 -23.21
CA ILE A 21 -0.63 -2.85 -22.00
C ILE A 21 -1.25 -2.24 -20.74
N SER A 22 -1.45 -0.93 -20.71
CA SER A 22 -2.05 -0.25 -19.56
C SER A 22 -3.50 -0.69 -19.31
N LEU A 23 -4.30 -0.89 -20.39
CA LEU A 23 -5.64 -1.45 -20.27
C LEU A 23 -5.63 -2.90 -19.77
N GLN A 24 -4.66 -3.71 -20.20
CA GLN A 24 -4.49 -5.07 -19.69
C GLN A 24 -4.11 -5.08 -18.19
N LEU A 25 -3.22 -4.19 -17.77
CA LEU A 25 -2.87 -4.02 -16.34
C LEU A 25 -4.08 -3.53 -15.52
N PHE A 26 -4.86 -2.62 -16.08
CA PHE A 26 -6.11 -2.16 -15.46
C PHE A 26 -7.11 -3.31 -15.28
N ASN A 27 -7.33 -4.12 -16.32
CA ASN A 27 -8.19 -5.31 -16.24
C ASN A 27 -7.69 -6.30 -15.17
N LEU A 28 -6.38 -6.54 -15.13
CA LEU A 28 -5.78 -7.40 -14.11
C LEU A 28 -6.03 -6.85 -12.68
N SER A 29 -5.91 -5.53 -12.48
CA SER A 29 -6.17 -4.90 -11.18
C SER A 29 -7.62 -5.00 -10.73
N LEU A 30 -8.56 -5.09 -11.70
CA LEU A 30 -9.99 -5.32 -11.44
C LEU A 30 -10.35 -6.80 -11.28
N GLY A 31 -9.39 -7.72 -11.47
CA GLY A 31 -9.66 -9.16 -11.39
C GLY A 31 -10.45 -9.72 -12.56
N ILE A 32 -10.46 -9.02 -13.71
CA ILE A 32 -11.11 -9.48 -14.95
C ILE A 32 -10.07 -9.97 -15.96
N PRO A 33 -10.45 -10.79 -16.96
CA PRO A 33 -9.51 -11.28 -17.98
C PRO A 33 -8.80 -10.13 -18.69
N ILE A 34 -7.49 -10.27 -18.91
CA ILE A 34 -6.64 -9.23 -19.50
C ILE A 34 -7.02 -8.87 -20.95
N GLU A 35 -7.67 -9.80 -21.63
CA GLU A 35 -8.17 -9.61 -23.02
C GLU A 35 -9.52 -8.90 -23.09
N ASN A 36 -10.16 -8.62 -21.94
CA ASN A 36 -11.48 -7.98 -21.93
C ASN A 36 -11.41 -6.60 -22.60
N PRO A 37 -12.32 -6.29 -23.54
CA PRO A 37 -12.33 -4.99 -24.21
C PRO A 37 -12.86 -3.92 -23.24
N SER A 38 -11.97 -3.30 -22.48
CA SER A 38 -12.28 -2.18 -21.60
C SER A 38 -12.04 -0.85 -22.29
N SER A 39 -12.90 0.12 -22.07
CA SER A 39 -12.74 1.49 -22.53
C SER A 39 -12.83 2.46 -21.36
N LEU A 40 -12.01 3.50 -21.39
CA LEU A 40 -12.04 4.58 -20.41
C LEU A 40 -13.01 5.66 -20.88
N SER A 41 -13.90 6.13 -19.99
CA SER A 41 -14.89 7.18 -20.30
C SER A 41 -14.34 8.58 -20.03
N ASP A 42 -13.45 8.69 -19.05
CA ASP A 42 -13.00 9.97 -18.54
C ASP A 42 -11.83 10.53 -19.36
N LYS A 43 -11.88 11.83 -19.59
CA LYS A 43 -10.79 12.56 -20.27
C LYS A 43 -9.78 13.06 -19.26
N LEU A 44 -8.51 13.04 -19.64
CA LEU A 44 -7.39 13.45 -18.78
C LEU A 44 -7.54 14.89 -18.29
N ASP A 45 -8.00 15.81 -19.14
CA ASP A 45 -8.20 17.24 -18.77
C ASP A 45 -9.23 17.38 -17.65
N VAL A 46 -10.33 16.60 -17.71
CA VAL A 46 -11.41 16.63 -16.70
C VAL A 46 -10.87 16.07 -15.38
N LEU A 47 -10.19 14.92 -15.45
CA LEU A 47 -9.58 14.29 -14.27
C LEU A 47 -8.54 15.22 -13.63
N ALA A 48 -7.63 15.78 -14.41
CA ALA A 48 -6.62 16.69 -13.89
C ALA A 48 -7.25 17.89 -13.19
N THR A 49 -8.29 18.50 -13.79
CA THR A 49 -9.00 19.66 -13.18
C THR A 49 -9.65 19.30 -11.85
N GLN A 50 -10.29 18.12 -11.75
CA GLN A 50 -10.88 17.63 -10.50
C GLN A 50 -9.83 17.37 -9.42
N HIS A 51 -8.58 17.11 -9.81
CA HIS A 51 -7.48 16.81 -8.90
C HIS A 51 -6.64 18.04 -8.51
N THR A 52 -6.96 19.25 -8.98
CA THR A 52 -6.26 20.49 -8.59
C THR A 52 -6.71 21.08 -7.26
N ASP A 53 -7.70 20.49 -6.59
CA ASP A 53 -8.21 20.96 -5.31
C ASP A 53 -7.18 20.74 -4.18
N LEU A 54 -6.91 21.81 -3.44
CA LEU A 54 -5.98 21.85 -2.31
C LEU A 54 -6.61 21.40 -0.98
N SER A 55 -7.86 20.93 -0.97
CA SER A 55 -8.56 20.53 0.27
C SER A 55 -7.77 19.48 1.07
N LEU A 56 -7.12 18.52 0.39
CA LEU A 56 -6.29 17.50 1.04
C LEU A 56 -5.04 18.09 1.72
N VAL A 57 -4.49 19.17 1.19
CA VAL A 57 -3.31 19.84 1.77
C VAL A 57 -3.65 20.56 3.07
N ALA A 58 -4.90 21.02 3.20
CA ALA A 58 -5.41 21.69 4.40
C ALA A 58 -5.77 20.69 5.53
N ASN A 59 -5.95 19.42 5.21
CA ASN A 59 -6.24 18.40 6.21
C ASN A 59 -5.02 18.17 7.13
N SER A 60 -5.29 17.97 8.41
CA SER A 60 -4.28 17.52 9.36
C SER A 60 -4.13 16.01 9.29
N LEU A 61 -2.89 15.53 9.38
CA LEU A 61 -2.62 14.10 9.46
C LEU A 61 -3.10 13.54 10.81
N GLU A 62 -4.14 12.70 10.79
CA GLU A 62 -4.54 11.91 11.94
C GLU A 62 -3.85 10.54 11.91
N ILE A 63 -2.64 10.45 12.48
CA ILE A 63 -1.81 9.24 12.47
C ILE A 63 -2.57 8.01 12.98
N THR A 64 -3.45 8.19 13.98
CA THR A 64 -4.24 7.10 14.57
C THR A 64 -5.21 6.43 13.60
N GLN A 65 -5.54 7.08 12.51
CA GLN A 65 -6.38 6.52 11.45
C GLN A 65 -5.58 5.75 10.40
N ASN A 66 -4.28 6.04 10.29
CA ASN A 66 -3.41 5.38 9.31
C ASN A 66 -3.32 3.87 9.56
N VAL A 67 -3.45 3.06 8.50
CA VAL A 67 -3.47 1.59 8.59
C VAL A 67 -2.13 1.05 9.03
N ASP A 68 -1.03 1.58 8.54
CA ASP A 68 0.32 1.12 8.89
C ASP A 68 0.63 1.41 10.36
N TYR A 69 0.18 2.57 10.87
CA TYR A 69 0.27 2.86 12.31
C TYR A 69 -0.53 1.85 13.14
N LYS A 70 -1.77 1.53 12.75
CA LYS A 70 -2.62 0.55 13.43
C LYS A 70 -1.99 -0.84 13.46
N LEU A 71 -1.32 -1.25 12.38
CA LEU A 71 -0.61 -2.53 12.31
C LEU A 71 0.54 -2.58 13.33
N VAL A 72 1.37 -1.54 13.39
CA VAL A 72 2.49 -1.48 14.34
C VAL A 72 2.00 -1.33 15.79
N LEU A 73 0.90 -0.59 16.02
CA LEU A 73 0.25 -0.48 17.33
C LEU A 73 -0.23 -1.85 17.81
N ASN A 74 -0.90 -2.61 16.97
CA ASN A 74 -1.36 -3.97 17.29
C ASN A 74 -0.18 -4.88 17.64
N LEU A 75 0.93 -4.81 16.90
CA LEU A 75 2.14 -5.56 17.22
C LEU A 75 2.68 -5.18 18.63
N ASN A 76 2.67 -3.90 18.97
CA ASN A 76 3.09 -3.44 20.29
C ASN A 76 2.17 -3.99 21.40
N GLU A 77 0.86 -4.01 21.20
CA GLU A 77 -0.10 -4.63 22.12
C GLU A 77 0.13 -6.14 22.27
N GLN A 78 0.41 -6.86 21.18
CA GLN A 78 0.78 -8.28 21.22
C GLN A 78 2.03 -8.50 22.09
N ARG A 79 3.07 -7.67 21.96
CA ARG A 79 4.28 -7.75 22.80
C ARG A 79 4.00 -7.49 24.28
N ALA A 80 3.07 -6.56 24.57
CA ALA A 80 2.62 -6.32 25.95
C ALA A 80 1.89 -7.55 26.54
N LEU A 81 1.05 -8.22 25.75
CA LEU A 81 0.38 -9.46 26.16
C LEU A 81 1.37 -10.63 26.30
N GLU A 82 2.37 -10.75 25.42
CA GLU A 82 3.45 -11.73 25.55
C GLU A 82 4.25 -11.54 26.86
N LEU A 83 4.51 -10.31 27.26
CA LEU A 83 5.15 -10.02 28.55
C LEU A 83 4.24 -10.45 29.72
N LYS A 84 2.93 -10.17 29.66
CA LYS A 84 1.96 -10.65 30.66
C LYS A 84 1.95 -12.19 30.72
N LEU A 85 1.95 -12.86 29.58
CA LEU A 85 2.02 -14.32 29.47
C LEU A 85 3.32 -14.87 30.06
N ALA A 86 4.48 -14.24 29.77
CA ALA A 86 5.75 -14.66 30.35
C ALA A 86 5.77 -14.54 31.87
N LYS A 87 5.15 -13.49 32.42
CA LYS A 87 4.98 -13.31 33.87
C LYS A 87 4.01 -14.33 34.49
N SER A 88 2.91 -14.64 33.81
CA SER A 88 1.90 -15.58 34.32
C SER A 88 2.43 -17.01 34.48
N ARG A 89 3.46 -17.38 33.68
CA ARG A 89 4.15 -18.68 33.82
C ARG A 89 4.89 -18.88 35.16
N ALA A 90 5.03 -17.83 35.97
CA ALA A 90 5.57 -17.90 37.32
C ALA A 90 4.48 -18.15 38.37
N LEU A 91 3.20 -18.06 38.00
CA LEU A 91 2.06 -18.26 38.88
C LEU A 91 1.74 -19.75 39.03
N PRO A 92 1.09 -20.17 40.16
CA PRO A 92 0.54 -21.51 40.28
C PRO A 92 -0.50 -21.81 39.21
N THR A 93 -0.51 -23.05 38.73
CA THR A 93 -1.54 -23.55 37.83
C THR A 93 -2.38 -24.60 38.55
N LEU A 94 -3.70 -24.47 38.40
CA LEU A 94 -4.68 -25.41 38.93
C LEU A 94 -5.37 -26.09 37.77
N ASN A 95 -5.30 -27.41 37.68
CA ASN A 95 -6.02 -28.19 36.71
C ASN A 95 -6.98 -29.15 37.42
N SER A 96 -8.15 -29.37 36.87
CA SER A 96 -9.05 -30.42 37.28
C SER A 96 -9.27 -31.36 36.12
N PHE A 97 -9.41 -32.64 36.41
CA PHE A 97 -9.72 -33.63 35.41
C PHE A 97 -10.75 -34.64 35.93
N ILE A 98 -11.57 -35.14 35.05
CA ILE A 98 -12.46 -36.26 35.25
C ILE A 98 -12.06 -37.32 34.24
N ASN A 99 -11.78 -38.52 34.75
CA ASN A 99 -11.48 -39.66 33.89
C ASN A 99 -12.54 -40.73 34.20
N TYR A 100 -13.22 -41.20 33.16
CA TYR A 100 -14.15 -42.31 33.22
C TYR A 100 -13.69 -43.40 32.27
N GLY A 101 -13.59 -44.62 32.75
CA GLY A 101 -13.12 -45.74 31.97
C GLY A 101 -13.82 -47.04 32.40
N SER A 102 -13.86 -47.98 31.50
CA SER A 102 -14.32 -49.33 31.76
C SER A 102 -13.15 -50.28 31.44
N ASN A 103 -12.77 -51.11 32.41
CA ASN A 103 -11.67 -52.02 32.30
C ASN A 103 -12.16 -53.45 32.44
N ALA A 104 -11.60 -54.36 31.65
CA ALA A 104 -11.84 -55.78 31.75
C ALA A 104 -10.50 -56.51 31.87
N PHE A 105 -10.48 -57.54 32.67
CA PHE A 105 -9.29 -58.38 32.90
C PHE A 105 -9.63 -59.80 32.52
N SER A 106 -8.74 -60.49 31.76
CA SER A 106 -8.88 -61.87 31.35
C SER A 106 -7.52 -62.48 31.01
N ASP A 107 -7.33 -63.76 31.32
CA ASP A 107 -6.11 -64.50 30.95
C ASP A 107 -6.05 -64.89 29.46
N SER A 108 -7.17 -64.68 28.73
CA SER A 108 -7.27 -64.97 27.30
C SER A 108 -8.07 -63.84 26.61
N PHE A 109 -8.04 -63.81 25.27
CA PHE A 109 -8.77 -62.80 24.50
C PHE A 109 -10.28 -63.07 24.51
N THR A 110 -11.01 -62.53 25.51
CA THR A 110 -12.47 -62.72 25.72
C THR A 110 -13.23 -61.41 25.60
N PHE A 111 -12.62 -60.29 25.22
CA PHE A 111 -13.21 -58.97 25.27
C PHE A 111 -14.43 -58.77 24.35
N LEU A 112 -14.63 -59.64 23.36
CA LEU A 112 -15.78 -59.62 22.45
C LEU A 112 -16.91 -60.55 22.92
N ASN A 113 -16.71 -61.31 24.00
CA ASN A 113 -17.72 -62.23 24.52
C ASN A 113 -18.70 -61.49 25.44
N GLY A 114 -19.99 -61.74 25.31
CA GLY A 114 -21.04 -61.14 26.13
C GLY A 114 -20.96 -61.48 27.62
N SER A 115 -20.14 -62.50 28.00
CA SER A 115 -19.90 -62.91 29.40
C SER A 115 -18.71 -62.19 30.03
N GLN A 116 -17.98 -61.33 29.29
CA GLN A 116 -16.84 -60.61 29.84
C GLN A 116 -17.34 -59.57 30.87
N GLN A 117 -16.77 -59.65 32.06
CA GLN A 117 -17.09 -58.71 33.13
C GLN A 117 -16.28 -57.43 32.94
N TRP A 118 -16.97 -56.31 32.91
CA TRP A 118 -16.39 -54.98 32.80
C TRP A 118 -16.54 -54.23 34.12
N PHE A 119 -15.46 -53.58 34.55
CA PHE A 119 -15.44 -52.77 35.78
C PHE A 119 -15.35 -51.31 35.41
N ASN A 120 -16.39 -50.56 35.73
CA ASN A 120 -16.42 -49.14 35.52
C ASN A 120 -15.69 -48.40 36.65
N SER A 121 -14.85 -47.47 36.29
CA SER A 121 -14.13 -46.61 37.22
C SER A 121 -14.29 -45.15 36.82
N SER A 122 -14.44 -44.29 37.81
CA SER A 122 -14.39 -42.83 37.60
C SER A 122 -13.47 -42.22 38.62
N VAL A 123 -12.60 -41.30 38.14
CA VAL A 123 -11.66 -40.56 38.96
C VAL A 123 -11.84 -39.08 38.69
N LEU A 124 -12.15 -38.33 39.73
CA LEU A 124 -12.06 -36.88 39.77
C LEU A 124 -10.80 -36.49 40.46
N GLY A 125 -9.96 -35.70 39.80
CA GLY A 125 -8.71 -35.20 40.40
C GLY A 125 -8.52 -33.70 40.24
N VAL A 126 -7.73 -33.12 41.11
CA VAL A 126 -7.28 -31.73 41.09
C VAL A 126 -5.77 -31.71 41.21
N ASP A 127 -5.08 -31.09 40.28
CA ASP A 127 -3.62 -30.94 40.28
C ASP A 127 -3.26 -29.46 40.45
N LEU A 128 -2.56 -29.15 41.54
CA LEU A 128 -2.02 -27.81 41.79
C LEU A 128 -0.51 -27.84 41.58
N ARG A 129 -0.03 -27.14 40.55
CA ARG A 129 1.40 -27.04 40.26
C ARG A 129 1.93 -25.64 40.61
N ILE A 130 2.83 -25.60 41.61
CA ILE A 130 3.49 -24.38 42.05
C ILE A 130 4.96 -24.43 41.62
N PRO A 131 5.37 -23.57 40.65
CA PRO A 131 6.76 -23.57 40.16
C PRO A 131 7.68 -22.85 41.15
N ILE A 132 8.43 -23.57 41.98
CA ILE A 132 9.32 -23.02 43.00
C ILE A 132 10.63 -22.50 42.40
N PHE A 133 11.32 -23.31 41.60
CA PHE A 133 12.62 -22.98 41.03
C PHE A 133 12.70 -23.44 39.54
N SER A 134 13.34 -22.65 38.69
CA SER A 134 13.44 -22.92 37.24
C SER A 134 14.82 -22.61 36.66
N SER A 135 15.87 -22.61 37.50
CA SER A 135 17.25 -22.29 37.07
C SER A 135 17.30 -20.97 36.28
N PHE A 136 16.61 -19.93 36.74
CA PHE A 136 16.49 -18.60 36.13
C PHE A 136 15.84 -18.56 34.74
N ARG A 137 15.40 -19.69 34.20
CA ARG A 137 14.79 -19.76 32.85
C ARG A 137 13.57 -18.85 32.70
N ARG A 138 12.71 -18.75 33.73
CA ARG A 138 11.52 -17.88 33.73
C ARG A 138 11.90 -16.41 33.78
N ASP A 139 12.89 -16.06 34.61
CA ASP A 139 13.41 -14.70 34.67
C ASP A 139 14.01 -14.26 33.32
N ALA A 140 14.85 -15.11 32.73
CA ALA A 140 15.40 -14.86 31.38
C ALA A 140 14.32 -14.75 30.29
N SER A 141 13.22 -15.54 30.37
CA SER A 141 12.08 -15.44 29.46
C SER A 141 11.34 -14.12 29.63
N THR A 142 11.08 -13.71 30.87
CA THR A 142 10.43 -12.44 31.18
C THR A 142 11.27 -11.24 30.75
N LYS A 143 12.59 -11.28 30.96
CA LYS A 143 13.51 -10.24 30.49
C LYS A 143 13.51 -10.13 28.97
N ARG A 144 13.54 -11.26 28.24
CA ARG A 144 13.43 -11.28 26.78
C ARG A 144 12.12 -10.66 26.29
N ALA A 145 10.98 -11.04 26.89
CA ALA A 145 9.69 -10.46 26.56
C ALA A 145 9.63 -8.95 26.85
N LYS A 146 10.25 -8.49 27.95
CA LYS A 146 10.37 -7.05 28.28
C LYS A 146 11.18 -6.31 27.21
N ILE A 147 12.33 -6.87 26.78
CA ILE A 147 13.16 -6.25 25.74
C ILE A 147 12.41 -6.23 24.41
N ALA A 148 11.66 -7.29 24.06
CA ALA A 148 10.84 -7.32 22.85
C ALA A 148 9.75 -6.24 22.87
N LEU A 149 9.11 -5.99 24.03
CA LEU A 149 8.16 -4.90 24.19
C LEU A 149 8.83 -3.53 24.03
N LEU A 150 9.97 -3.30 24.68
CA LEU A 150 10.71 -2.03 24.53
C LEU A 150 11.09 -1.78 23.06
N LYS A 151 11.57 -2.81 22.37
CA LYS A 151 11.88 -2.73 20.93
C LYS A 151 10.64 -2.35 20.11
N SER A 152 9.48 -2.97 20.38
CA SER A 152 8.26 -2.64 19.64
C SER A 152 7.74 -1.23 19.93
N GLN A 153 7.96 -0.71 21.14
CA GLN A 153 7.65 0.69 21.47
C GLN A 153 8.51 1.67 20.66
N THR A 154 9.81 1.37 20.52
CA THR A 154 10.70 2.17 19.66
C THR A 154 10.25 2.09 18.18
N GLN A 155 9.89 0.90 17.71
CA GLN A 155 9.37 0.72 16.35
C GLN A 155 8.06 1.48 16.11
N LEU A 156 7.17 1.55 17.10
CA LEU A 156 5.94 2.34 17.02
C LEU A 156 6.24 3.84 16.89
N LEU A 157 7.20 4.35 17.67
CA LEU A 157 7.64 5.74 17.56
C LEU A 157 8.26 6.00 16.17
N GLU A 158 9.15 5.14 15.72
CA GLU A 158 9.80 5.23 14.40
C GLU A 158 8.76 5.22 13.27
N ALA A 159 7.76 4.32 13.34
CA ALA A 159 6.67 4.27 12.36
C ALA A 159 5.85 5.57 12.37
N SER A 160 5.55 6.12 13.55
CA SER A 160 4.78 7.37 13.65
C SER A 160 5.51 8.56 13.02
N GLU A 161 6.80 8.69 13.27
CA GLU A 161 7.62 9.75 12.67
C GLU A 161 7.87 9.51 11.18
N GLY A 162 8.00 8.24 10.76
CA GLY A 162 8.09 7.86 9.35
C GLY A 162 6.84 8.25 8.56
N ILE A 163 5.65 7.98 9.09
CA ILE A 163 4.37 8.35 8.47
C ILE A 163 4.23 9.88 8.37
N ARG A 164 4.62 10.62 9.41
CA ARG A 164 4.63 12.10 9.37
C ARG A 164 5.54 12.64 8.26
N LEU A 165 6.74 12.08 8.15
CA LEU A 165 7.68 12.47 7.12
C LEU A 165 7.14 12.16 5.72
N GLN A 166 6.57 10.97 5.50
CA GLN A 166 5.94 10.59 4.23
C GLN A 166 4.81 11.55 3.85
N TRP A 167 3.98 11.93 4.83
CA TRP A 167 2.90 12.89 4.60
C TRP A 167 3.42 14.27 4.19
N GLU A 168 4.44 14.80 4.89
CA GLU A 168 5.06 16.10 4.53
C GLU A 168 5.70 16.04 3.13
N GLN A 169 6.36 14.94 2.79
CA GLN A 169 6.93 14.73 1.45
C GLN A 169 5.85 14.69 0.38
N ALA A 170 4.79 13.90 0.57
CA ALA A 170 3.69 13.80 -0.38
C ALA A 170 2.96 15.15 -0.56
N LYS A 171 2.74 15.88 0.54
CA LYS A 171 2.19 17.23 0.50
C LYS A 171 3.07 18.19 -0.32
N SER A 172 4.37 18.19 -0.09
CA SER A 172 5.33 19.01 -0.83
C SER A 172 5.36 18.63 -2.32
N SER A 173 5.37 17.33 -2.64
CA SER A 173 5.34 16.82 -4.02
C SER A 173 4.06 17.23 -4.74
N PHE A 174 2.91 17.14 -4.08
CA PHE A 174 1.64 17.54 -4.67
C PHE A 174 1.59 19.05 -4.96
N VAL A 175 2.03 19.90 -4.03
CA VAL A 175 2.12 21.36 -4.27
C VAL A 175 3.03 21.67 -5.45
N MET A 176 4.20 21.04 -5.52
CA MET A 176 5.13 21.18 -6.64
C MET A 176 4.50 20.71 -7.96
N ALA A 177 3.75 19.61 -7.96
CA ALA A 177 3.06 19.13 -9.16
C ALA A 177 2.03 20.12 -9.66
N LEU A 178 1.27 20.78 -8.77
CA LEU A 178 0.33 21.85 -9.12
C LEU A 178 1.02 23.07 -9.74
N GLU A 179 2.14 23.50 -9.18
CA GLU A 179 2.93 24.61 -9.72
C GLU A 179 3.50 24.28 -11.10
N ASN A 180 4.02 23.06 -11.26
CA ASN A 180 4.53 22.58 -12.54
C ASN A 180 3.43 22.48 -13.60
N HIS A 181 2.23 22.01 -13.23
CA HIS A 181 1.07 21.93 -14.11
C HIS A 181 0.67 23.33 -14.60
N ARG A 182 0.58 24.31 -13.69
CA ARG A 182 0.28 25.71 -14.05
C ARG A 182 1.32 26.27 -15.01
N THR A 183 2.61 26.09 -14.71
CA THR A 183 3.72 26.54 -15.55
C THR A 183 3.68 25.88 -16.94
N ALA A 184 3.41 24.57 -16.99
CA ALA A 184 3.28 23.83 -18.26
C ALA A 184 2.07 24.33 -19.09
N GLN A 185 0.96 24.66 -18.45
CA GLN A 185 -0.23 25.22 -19.10
C GLN A 185 0.08 26.60 -19.71
N ASP A 186 0.76 27.48 -18.96
CA ASP A 186 1.16 28.81 -19.45
C ASP A 186 2.14 28.70 -20.64
N ASN A 187 3.11 27.78 -20.54
CA ASN A 187 4.07 27.51 -21.59
C ASN A 187 3.42 26.94 -22.86
N LEU A 188 2.43 26.05 -22.70
CA LEU A 188 1.65 25.54 -23.84
C LEU A 188 0.88 26.67 -24.55
N GLY A 189 0.24 27.55 -23.79
CA GLY A 189 -0.44 28.73 -24.33
C GLY A 189 0.52 29.66 -25.11
N LEU A 190 1.73 29.87 -24.59
CA LEU A 190 2.76 30.66 -25.26
C LEU A 190 3.28 29.97 -26.53
N ALA A 191 3.62 28.69 -26.45
CA ALA A 191 4.11 27.90 -27.59
C ALA A 191 3.08 27.82 -28.72
N THR A 192 1.79 27.69 -28.38
CA THR A 192 0.69 27.70 -29.35
C THR A 192 0.64 29.04 -30.11
N ARG A 193 0.74 30.17 -29.42
CA ARG A 193 0.76 31.50 -30.05
C ARG A 193 2.00 31.70 -30.92
N ILE A 194 3.16 31.21 -30.49
CA ILE A 194 4.40 31.28 -31.27
C ILE A 194 4.28 30.45 -32.55
N ALA A 195 3.77 29.21 -32.47
CA ALA A 195 3.59 28.33 -33.62
C ALA A 195 2.61 28.95 -34.64
N GLN A 196 1.47 29.44 -34.18
CA GLN A 196 0.48 30.13 -35.04
C GLN A 196 1.09 31.35 -35.77
N LYS A 197 1.84 32.19 -35.01
CA LYS A 197 2.47 33.39 -35.58
C LYS A 197 3.53 33.03 -36.65
N ASN A 198 4.34 32.00 -36.40
CA ASN A 198 5.35 31.53 -37.35
C ASN A 198 4.70 30.86 -38.58
N GLU A 199 3.57 30.17 -38.43
CA GLU A 199 2.80 29.64 -39.54
C GLU A 199 2.26 30.74 -40.47
N LEU A 200 1.70 31.81 -39.87
CA LEU A 200 1.24 32.97 -40.63
C LEU A 200 2.40 33.68 -41.36
N LYS A 201 3.53 33.89 -40.72
CA LYS A 201 4.73 34.48 -41.33
C LYS A 201 5.24 33.60 -42.49
N PHE A 202 5.28 32.30 -42.32
CA PHE A 202 5.70 31.36 -43.36
C PHE A 202 4.77 31.41 -44.56
N LYS A 203 3.43 31.42 -44.37
CA LYS A 203 2.43 31.59 -45.45
C LYS A 203 2.57 32.93 -46.19
N ALA A 204 2.99 33.97 -45.48
CA ALA A 204 3.26 35.29 -46.04
C ALA A 204 4.66 35.42 -46.70
N GLY A 205 5.48 34.38 -46.70
CA GLY A 205 6.84 34.39 -47.22
C GLY A 205 7.85 35.17 -46.34
N LEU A 206 7.49 35.53 -45.12
CA LEU A 206 8.29 36.33 -44.17
C LEU A 206 9.11 35.48 -43.18
N ALA A 207 8.96 34.17 -43.18
CA ALA A 207 9.73 33.22 -42.36
C ALA A 207 10.17 32.01 -43.18
N GLY A 208 11.31 31.43 -42.81
CA GLY A 208 11.83 30.23 -43.42
C GLY A 208 11.15 28.95 -42.89
N SER A 209 11.30 27.85 -43.65
CA SER A 209 10.82 26.53 -43.22
C SER A 209 11.51 26.04 -41.92
N PHE A 210 12.70 26.57 -41.62
CA PHE A 210 13.41 26.27 -40.38
C PHE A 210 12.73 26.89 -39.17
N ASP A 211 12.32 28.16 -39.26
CA ASP A 211 11.64 28.89 -38.16
C ASP A 211 10.28 28.24 -37.86
N LEU A 212 9.54 27.89 -38.89
CA LEU A 212 8.25 27.17 -38.75
C LEU A 212 8.44 25.85 -38.00
N ARG A 213 9.44 25.05 -38.44
CA ARG A 213 9.73 23.75 -37.83
C ARG A 213 10.14 23.89 -36.38
N GLN A 214 11.00 24.88 -36.07
CA GLN A 214 11.44 25.14 -34.70
C GLN A 214 10.25 25.49 -33.79
N ALA A 215 9.35 26.32 -34.26
CA ALA A 215 8.14 26.68 -33.52
C ALA A 215 7.18 25.49 -33.33
N GLN A 216 7.05 24.62 -34.33
CA GLN A 216 6.25 23.38 -34.22
C GLN A 216 6.87 22.40 -33.23
N LEU A 217 8.18 22.18 -33.25
CA LEU A 217 8.86 21.32 -32.27
C LEU A 217 8.68 21.84 -30.85
N GLN A 218 8.79 23.17 -30.65
CA GLN A 218 8.56 23.78 -29.36
C GLN A 218 7.11 23.58 -28.87
N LEU A 219 6.13 23.70 -29.77
CA LEU A 219 4.72 23.41 -29.46
C LEU A 219 4.52 21.94 -29.05
N TYR A 220 5.07 20.99 -29.80
CA TYR A 220 4.94 19.55 -29.47
C TYR A 220 5.59 19.22 -28.12
N THR A 221 6.77 19.80 -27.84
CA THR A 221 7.40 19.62 -26.53
C THR A 221 6.54 20.21 -25.40
N ALA A 222 5.97 21.39 -25.59
CA ALA A 222 5.09 22.02 -24.62
C ALA A 222 3.81 21.21 -24.38
N GLN A 223 3.22 20.61 -25.44
CA GLN A 223 2.07 19.71 -25.35
C GLN A 223 2.41 18.47 -24.53
N GLN A 224 3.55 17.84 -24.80
CA GLN A 224 3.98 16.65 -24.07
C GLN A 224 4.21 16.98 -22.58
N THR A 225 4.93 18.07 -22.28
CA THR A 225 5.18 18.51 -20.89
C THR A 225 3.88 18.79 -20.14
N TYR A 226 2.88 19.38 -20.81
CA TYR A 226 1.57 19.62 -20.21
C TYR A 226 0.82 18.33 -19.89
N LEU A 227 0.81 17.35 -20.79
CA LEU A 227 0.21 16.03 -20.56
C LEU A 227 0.90 15.30 -19.39
N GLU A 228 2.21 15.32 -19.36
CA GLU A 228 2.99 14.73 -18.25
C GLU A 228 2.68 15.41 -16.91
N ALA A 229 2.56 16.73 -16.90
CA ALA A 229 2.22 17.49 -15.70
C ALA A 229 0.80 17.18 -15.19
N MET A 230 -0.19 16.99 -16.07
CA MET A 230 -1.54 16.56 -15.69
C MET A 230 -1.53 15.18 -15.01
N VAL A 231 -0.83 14.21 -15.60
CA VAL A 231 -0.70 12.87 -15.01
C VAL A 231 0.01 12.94 -13.66
N ASN A 232 1.04 13.78 -13.54
CA ASN A 232 1.78 13.94 -12.29
C ASN A 232 0.90 14.51 -11.16
N VAL A 233 0.05 15.49 -11.44
CA VAL A 233 -0.91 16.02 -10.45
C VAL A 233 -1.84 14.93 -9.93
N ILE A 234 -2.38 14.09 -10.83
CA ILE A 234 -3.27 12.99 -10.44
C ILE A 234 -2.53 11.98 -9.55
N ASN A 235 -1.31 11.61 -9.94
CA ASN A 235 -0.49 10.65 -9.19
C ASN A 235 -0.14 11.16 -7.80
N GLU A 236 0.33 12.41 -7.70
CA GLU A 236 0.74 12.97 -6.41
C GLU A 236 -0.47 13.22 -5.48
N LYS A 237 -1.64 13.61 -6.02
CA LYS A 237 -2.87 13.66 -5.23
C LYS A 237 -3.27 12.29 -4.71
N THR A 238 -3.20 11.27 -5.56
CA THR A 238 -3.53 9.89 -5.18
C THR A 238 -2.58 9.37 -4.10
N ASN A 239 -1.28 9.65 -4.23
CA ASN A 239 -0.28 9.32 -3.22
C ASN A 239 -0.58 9.99 -1.87
N LEU A 240 -0.92 11.29 -1.89
CA LEU A 240 -1.31 12.03 -0.68
C LEU A 240 -2.58 11.45 -0.05
N ALA A 241 -3.61 11.16 -0.85
CA ALA A 241 -4.86 10.55 -0.40
C ALA A 241 -4.62 9.16 0.22
N GLN A 242 -3.74 8.35 -0.36
CA GLN A 242 -3.38 7.03 0.16
C GLN A 242 -2.77 7.11 1.57
N ILE A 243 -1.90 8.09 1.83
CA ILE A 243 -1.30 8.28 3.17
C ILE A 243 -2.37 8.70 4.19
N LEU A 244 -3.37 9.45 3.76
CA LEU A 244 -4.52 9.85 4.59
C LEU A 244 -5.57 8.74 4.74
N ASN A 245 -5.47 7.62 4.01
CA ASN A 245 -6.46 6.53 3.90
C ASN A 245 -7.85 7.02 3.40
N GLN A 246 -7.83 7.91 2.40
CA GLN A 246 -9.02 8.47 1.74
C GLN A 246 -9.13 7.98 0.30
#